data_549f4c9efd0877f1cab15e35cf56958a
#
_entry.id   549f4c9efd0877f1cab15e35cf56958a
#
_cell.length_a   1.000
_cell.length_b   1.000
_cell.length_c   1.000
_cell.angle_alpha   90.00
_cell.angle_beta   90.00
_cell.angle_gamma   90.00
#
_symmetry.space_group_name_H-M   'P 1'
#
loop_
_entity.id
_entity.type
_entity.pdbx_description
1 polymer ?
#
loop_
_entity_poly.entity_id
_entity_poly.type
_entity_poly.pdbx_seq_one_letter_code
_entity_poly.pdbx_strand_id
1 'polypeptide(L)'
;MFYELNSTSLWESLLSSFISWSINVVPTLILVLFLYLVAKRTLRFTTDKIQVRLKAKYEKKAKLEESKRVNTLIGIVKGILNIALAAIFMLIFLEELGIDIAPLLAGAGIIGLAVGFGAQELVRDFISGFFMLLENQLRVGDIVKINDTRGVVEGIELRTITLRDVSGVVHIFQNGKINSLSNMTKGWSGAVFDIGVAYKENTDHVINVMKEVAEDLRGSDDFKDLMLEPMEVFGL
;
A
#
# COMPACT_ATOMS: atom_id res chain seq x y z
N MET A 1 61.96 0.42 46.00
CA MET A 1 62.17 -0.31 44.77
C MET A 1 61.28 0.29 43.75
N PHE A 2 61.65 1.45 43.17
CA PHE A 2 60.90 2.14 42.17
C PHE A 2 61.22 1.50 40.82
N TYR A 3 60.20 0.93 40.17
CA TYR A 3 60.31 0.56 38.76
C TYR A 3 60.43 1.87 37.97
N GLU A 4 61.65 2.13 37.45
CA GLU A 4 61.80 3.05 36.33
C GLU A 4 61.04 2.46 35.14
N LEU A 5 59.87 2.97 34.96
CA LEU A 5 59.05 2.76 33.70
C LEU A 5 59.94 3.38 32.60
N ASN A 6 60.66 2.54 31.89
CA ASN A 6 61.52 2.97 30.78
C ASN A 6 60.51 3.59 29.70
N SER A 7 60.54 4.90 29.58
CA SER A 7 59.64 5.65 28.67
C SER A 7 59.74 5.14 27.23
N THR A 8 60.94 4.63 26.83
CA THR A 8 61.13 4.04 25.49
C THR A 8 60.36 2.77 25.28
N SER A 9 60.18 1.89 26.27
CA SER A 9 59.38 0.66 26.17
C SER A 9 57.89 0.92 26.13
N LEU A 10 57.43 1.98 26.78
CA LEU A 10 56.01 2.42 26.72
C LEU A 10 55.69 2.98 25.33
N TRP A 11 56.56 3.79 24.75
CA TRP A 11 56.37 4.31 23.41
C TRP A 11 56.36 3.21 22.33
N GLU A 12 57.27 2.23 22.44
CA GLU A 12 57.31 1.08 21.52
C GLU A 12 56.05 0.22 21.63
N SER A 13 55.55 -0.02 22.83
CA SER A 13 54.31 -0.77 23.05
C SER A 13 53.06 -0.03 22.52
N LEU A 14 53.00 1.29 22.71
CA LEU A 14 51.92 2.11 22.17
C LEU A 14 51.96 2.18 20.64
N LEU A 15 53.17 2.33 20.07
CA LEU A 15 53.32 2.35 18.61
C LEU A 15 52.96 1.00 17.98
N SER A 16 53.37 -0.11 18.55
CA SER A 16 53.05 -1.45 18.06
C SER A 16 51.53 -1.72 18.16
N SER A 17 50.91 -1.32 19.25
CA SER A 17 49.46 -1.41 19.43
C SER A 17 48.69 -0.53 18.44
N PHE A 18 49.15 0.68 18.20
CA PHE A 18 48.55 1.58 17.22
C PHE A 18 48.72 1.06 15.78
N ILE A 19 49.90 0.54 15.45
CA ILE A 19 50.15 -0.05 14.13
C ILE A 19 49.25 -1.27 13.90
N SER A 20 49.21 -2.19 14.88
CA SER A 20 48.35 -3.38 14.78
C SER A 20 46.86 -3.04 14.69
N TRP A 21 46.39 -2.08 15.48
CA TRP A 21 45.03 -1.56 15.39
C TRP A 21 44.75 -0.95 14.00
N SER A 22 45.68 -0.11 13.51
CA SER A 22 45.56 0.54 12.21
C SER A 22 45.51 -0.46 11.05
N ILE A 23 46.33 -1.50 11.08
CA ILE A 23 46.36 -2.54 10.04
C ILE A 23 45.02 -3.30 9.99
N ASN A 24 44.38 -3.52 11.12
CA ASN A 24 43.12 -4.25 11.19
C ASN A 24 41.89 -3.36 10.87
N VAL A 25 41.83 -2.14 11.40
CA VAL A 25 40.64 -1.28 11.35
C VAL A 25 40.59 -0.44 10.06
N VAL A 26 41.72 0.12 9.62
CA VAL A 26 41.73 1.03 8.45
C VAL A 26 41.28 0.36 7.16
N PRO A 27 41.66 -0.88 6.80
CA PRO A 27 41.15 -1.54 5.61
C PRO A 27 39.65 -1.76 5.67
N THR A 28 39.10 -2.12 6.83
CA THR A 28 37.69 -2.31 7.04
C THR A 28 36.90 -0.99 6.89
N LEU A 29 37.42 0.09 7.50
CA LEU A 29 36.83 1.43 7.35
C LEU A 29 36.81 1.89 5.88
N ILE A 30 37.88 1.65 5.13
CA ILE A 30 37.93 1.96 3.69
C ILE A 30 36.91 1.15 2.93
N LEU A 31 36.78 -0.15 3.23
CA LEU A 31 35.78 -1.02 2.58
C LEU A 31 34.36 -0.57 2.91
N VAL A 32 34.05 -0.26 4.17
CA VAL A 32 32.74 0.24 4.61
C VAL A 32 32.41 1.57 3.93
N LEU A 33 33.38 2.49 3.87
CA LEU A 33 33.22 3.76 3.15
C LEU A 33 32.98 3.54 1.65
N PHE A 34 33.73 2.63 1.04
CA PHE A 34 33.55 2.27 -0.36
C PHE A 34 32.13 1.70 -0.61
N LEU A 35 31.67 0.76 0.22
CA LEU A 35 30.32 0.19 0.13
C LEU A 35 29.24 1.26 0.32
N TYR A 36 29.42 2.19 1.27
CA TYR A 36 28.53 3.32 1.46
C TYR A 36 28.45 4.21 0.21
N LEU A 37 29.59 4.55 -0.40
CA LEU A 37 29.61 5.37 -1.61
C LEU A 37 28.95 4.67 -2.80
N VAL A 38 29.19 3.37 -2.95
CA VAL A 38 28.52 2.54 -3.98
C VAL A 38 27.01 2.50 -3.74
N ALA A 39 26.57 2.20 -2.51
CA ALA A 39 25.16 2.16 -2.16
C ALA A 39 24.48 3.52 -2.40
N LYS A 40 25.11 4.63 -1.97
CA LYS A 40 24.63 5.99 -2.18
C LYS A 40 24.55 6.36 -3.66
N ARG A 41 25.54 5.95 -4.47
CA ARG A 41 25.54 6.17 -5.92
C ARG A 41 24.44 5.35 -6.60
N THR A 42 24.27 4.09 -6.22
CA THR A 42 23.22 3.22 -6.75
C THR A 42 21.82 3.75 -6.41
N LEU A 43 21.64 4.19 -5.16
CA LEU A 43 20.38 4.81 -4.72
C LEU A 43 20.06 6.07 -5.53
N ARG A 44 21.03 6.94 -5.74
CA ARG A 44 20.86 8.14 -6.58
C ARG A 44 20.53 7.77 -8.01
N PHE A 45 21.29 6.88 -8.63
CA PHE A 45 21.07 6.46 -10.01
C PHE A 45 19.68 5.86 -10.24
N THR A 46 19.23 4.98 -9.34
CA THR A 46 17.91 4.36 -9.44
C THR A 46 16.78 5.37 -9.24
N THR A 47 16.88 6.23 -8.23
CA THR A 47 15.86 7.26 -7.97
C THR A 47 15.79 8.29 -9.10
N ASP A 48 16.94 8.75 -9.62
CA ASP A 48 16.98 9.72 -10.72
C ASP A 48 16.42 9.09 -12.02
N LYS A 49 16.72 7.82 -12.29
CA LYS A 49 16.18 7.09 -13.46
C LYS A 49 14.66 6.91 -13.37
N ILE A 50 14.12 6.59 -12.18
CA ILE A 50 12.67 6.52 -11.93
C ILE A 50 12.04 7.90 -12.15
N GLN A 51 12.65 8.95 -11.59
CA GLN A 51 12.16 10.32 -11.72
C GLN A 51 12.07 10.77 -13.17
N VAL A 52 13.10 10.53 -13.97
CA VAL A 52 13.12 10.88 -15.40
C VAL A 52 12.04 10.13 -16.17
N ARG A 53 11.89 8.82 -15.93
CA ARG A 53 10.85 8.00 -16.60
C ARG A 53 9.43 8.48 -16.26
N LEU A 54 9.17 8.77 -14.99
CA LEU A 54 7.86 9.26 -14.55
C LEU A 54 7.57 10.64 -15.10
N LYS A 55 8.54 11.57 -15.08
CA LYS A 55 8.40 12.89 -15.72
C LYS A 55 8.01 12.78 -17.18
N ALA A 56 8.75 12.00 -17.97
CA ALA A 56 8.48 11.81 -19.39
C ALA A 56 7.08 11.24 -19.66
N LYS A 57 6.55 10.39 -18.78
CA LYS A 57 5.19 9.84 -18.85
C LYS A 57 4.12 10.90 -18.60
N TYR A 58 4.32 11.78 -17.62
CA TYR A 58 3.34 12.80 -17.24
C TYR A 58 3.39 14.03 -18.16
N GLU A 59 4.57 14.43 -18.63
CA GLU A 59 4.71 15.51 -19.61
C GLU A 59 4.01 15.21 -20.92
N LYS A 60 4.08 13.96 -21.42
CA LYS A 60 3.35 13.51 -22.61
C LYS A 60 1.81 13.62 -22.46
N LYS A 61 1.29 13.65 -21.24
CA LYS A 61 -0.16 13.76 -20.94
C LYS A 61 -0.61 15.18 -20.55
N ALA A 62 0.25 16.19 -20.70
CA ALA A 62 -0.02 17.59 -20.30
C ALA A 62 -0.46 17.75 -18.82
N LYS A 63 -0.01 16.85 -17.91
CA LYS A 63 -0.40 16.83 -16.50
C LYS A 63 0.73 17.39 -15.62
N LEU A 64 0.97 18.69 -15.72
CA LEU A 64 2.06 19.38 -15.03
C LEU A 64 1.96 19.27 -13.49
N GLU A 65 0.75 19.31 -12.93
CA GLU A 65 0.54 19.21 -11.48
C GLU A 65 0.86 17.80 -10.93
N GLU A 66 0.49 16.75 -11.66
CA GLU A 66 0.83 15.37 -11.29
C GLU A 66 2.35 15.16 -11.29
N SER A 67 3.05 15.76 -12.25
CA SER A 67 4.53 15.71 -12.33
C SER A 67 5.19 16.35 -11.10
N LYS A 68 4.67 17.50 -10.60
CA LYS A 68 5.18 18.15 -9.40
C LYS A 68 4.98 17.29 -8.15
N ARG A 69 3.80 16.68 -7.97
CA ARG A 69 3.50 15.76 -6.86
C ARG A 69 4.45 14.57 -6.83
N VAL A 70 4.65 13.92 -7.98
CA VAL A 70 5.56 12.77 -8.11
C VAL A 70 7.01 13.17 -7.74
N ASN A 71 7.48 14.33 -8.18
CA ASN A 71 8.81 14.80 -7.85
C ASN A 71 9.00 15.02 -6.34
N THR A 72 8.01 15.61 -5.68
CA THR A 72 8.04 15.80 -4.23
C THR A 72 8.07 14.47 -3.49
N LEU A 73 7.22 13.50 -3.88
CA LEU A 73 7.18 12.17 -3.27
C LEU A 73 8.50 11.43 -3.42
N ILE A 74 9.09 11.44 -4.63
CA ILE A 74 10.40 10.83 -4.88
C ILE A 74 11.48 11.53 -4.02
N GLY A 75 11.42 12.86 -3.91
CA GLY A 75 12.34 13.62 -3.06
C GLY A 75 12.28 13.21 -1.59
N ILE A 76 11.07 13.03 -1.04
CA ILE A 76 10.84 12.57 0.33
C ILE A 76 11.41 11.16 0.52
N VAL A 77 11.06 10.21 -0.34
CA VAL A 77 11.55 8.82 -0.28
C VAL A 77 13.08 8.78 -0.37
N LYS A 78 13.66 9.53 -1.30
CA LYS A 78 15.12 9.67 -1.44
C LYS A 78 15.77 10.23 -0.18
N GLY A 79 15.14 11.23 0.45
CA GLY A 79 15.59 11.80 1.73
C GLY A 79 15.61 10.78 2.84
N ILE A 80 14.49 10.04 3.04
CA ILE A 80 14.37 8.99 4.06
C ILE A 80 15.42 7.89 3.85
N LEU A 81 15.57 7.40 2.63
CA LEU A 81 16.54 6.36 2.30
C LEU A 81 18.00 6.82 2.51
N ASN A 82 18.33 8.08 2.21
CA ASN A 82 19.65 8.63 2.47
C ASN A 82 19.94 8.75 3.97
N ILE A 83 18.94 9.17 4.78
CA ILE A 83 19.08 9.25 6.25
C ILE A 83 19.29 7.83 6.82
N ALA A 84 18.48 6.85 6.40
CA ALA A 84 18.61 5.47 6.84
C ALA A 84 19.99 4.89 6.47
N LEU A 85 20.44 5.09 5.23
CA LEU A 85 21.76 4.64 4.78
C LEU A 85 22.90 5.29 5.57
N ALA A 86 22.80 6.60 5.87
CA ALA A 86 23.78 7.31 6.67
C ALA A 86 23.81 6.81 8.13
N ALA A 87 22.64 6.52 8.71
CA ALA A 87 22.55 5.97 10.06
C ALA A 87 23.19 4.58 10.15
N ILE A 88 22.90 3.69 9.20
CA ILE A 88 23.52 2.35 9.12
C ILE A 88 25.05 2.48 8.99
N PHE A 89 25.51 3.32 8.08
CA PHE A 89 26.95 3.57 7.90
C PHE A 89 27.59 4.09 9.19
N MET A 90 26.94 5.02 9.87
CA MET A 90 27.43 5.61 11.13
C MET A 90 27.55 4.53 12.23
N LEU A 91 26.58 3.64 12.35
CA LEU A 91 26.63 2.54 13.33
C LEU A 91 27.81 1.60 13.05
N ILE A 92 27.96 1.15 11.80
CA ILE A 92 29.08 0.27 11.42
C ILE A 92 30.43 0.97 11.64
N PHE A 93 30.50 2.26 11.30
CA PHE A 93 31.72 3.06 11.51
C PHE A 93 32.11 3.15 12.99
N LEU A 94 31.12 3.36 13.89
CA LEU A 94 31.35 3.41 15.34
C LEU A 94 31.80 2.06 15.90
N GLU A 95 31.21 0.96 15.42
CA GLU A 95 31.57 -0.41 15.81
C GLU A 95 33.05 -0.72 15.46
N GLU A 96 33.48 -0.35 14.25
CA GLU A 96 34.87 -0.53 13.82
C GLU A 96 35.88 0.30 14.64
N LEU A 97 35.43 1.41 15.22
CA LEU A 97 36.25 2.19 16.16
C LEU A 97 36.32 1.58 17.57
N GLY A 98 35.61 0.45 17.79
CA GLY A 98 35.57 -0.23 19.10
C GLY A 98 34.54 0.38 20.06
N ILE A 99 33.60 1.20 19.56
CA ILE A 99 32.50 1.75 20.37
C ILE A 99 31.39 0.71 20.43
N ASP A 100 30.95 0.39 21.63
CA ASP A 100 29.77 -0.50 21.80
C ASP A 100 28.50 0.16 21.25
N ILE A 101 27.98 -0.41 20.15
CA ILE A 101 26.77 0.07 19.48
C ILE A 101 25.48 -0.57 20.00
N ALA A 102 25.56 -1.52 20.95
CA ALA A 102 24.37 -2.19 21.49
C ALA A 102 23.32 -1.23 22.06
N PRO A 103 23.68 -0.17 22.82
CA PRO A 103 22.70 0.82 23.27
C PRO A 103 22.06 1.63 22.14
N LEU A 104 22.86 1.92 21.07
CA LEU A 104 22.36 2.65 19.90
C LEU A 104 21.39 1.78 19.08
N LEU A 105 21.70 0.49 18.92
CA LEU A 105 20.81 -0.48 18.27
C LEU A 105 19.51 -0.65 19.06
N ALA A 106 19.59 -0.73 20.40
CA ALA A 106 18.39 -0.79 21.23
C ALA A 106 17.49 0.45 21.04
N GLY A 107 18.10 1.64 21.05
CA GLY A 107 17.38 2.90 20.77
C GLY A 107 16.78 2.94 19.36
N ALA A 108 17.57 2.55 18.36
CA ALA A 108 17.09 2.44 16.98
C ALA A 108 15.94 1.43 16.84
N GLY A 109 15.98 0.32 17.59
CA GLY A 109 14.92 -0.67 17.66
C GLY A 109 13.60 -0.07 18.17
N ILE A 110 13.65 0.73 19.23
CA ILE A 110 12.45 1.43 19.77
C ILE A 110 11.88 2.39 18.73
N ILE A 111 12.75 3.17 18.06
CA ILE A 111 12.32 4.06 16.97
C ILE A 111 11.70 3.25 15.82
N GLY A 112 12.31 2.11 15.46
CA GLY A 112 11.78 1.20 14.44
C GLY A 112 10.40 0.68 14.77
N LEU A 113 10.16 0.29 16.03
CA LEU A 113 8.83 -0.13 16.50
C LEU A 113 7.81 1.01 16.41
N ALA A 114 8.17 2.23 16.82
CA ALA A 114 7.29 3.39 16.72
C ALA A 114 6.89 3.69 15.26
N VAL A 115 7.86 3.63 14.34
CA VAL A 115 7.62 3.79 12.89
C VAL A 115 6.76 2.64 12.36
N GLY A 116 7.01 1.40 12.82
CA GLY A 116 6.23 0.22 12.44
C GLY A 116 4.76 0.34 12.85
N PHE A 117 4.49 0.74 14.09
CA PHE A 117 3.12 1.01 14.56
C PHE A 117 2.47 2.16 13.79
N GLY A 118 3.23 3.23 13.48
CA GLY A 118 2.73 4.34 12.65
C GLY A 118 2.39 3.92 11.22
N ALA A 119 3.06 2.91 10.67
CA ALA A 119 2.84 2.39 9.31
C ALA A 119 1.86 1.20 9.26
N GLN A 120 1.38 0.69 10.39
CA GLN A 120 0.57 -0.53 10.47
C GLN A 120 -0.69 -0.47 9.59
N GLU A 121 -1.40 0.64 9.58
CA GLU A 121 -2.59 0.80 8.74
C GLU A 121 -2.25 0.76 7.24
N LEU A 122 -1.13 1.38 6.87
CA LEU A 122 -0.65 1.34 5.48
C LEU A 122 -0.39 -0.09 5.02
N VAL A 123 0.31 -0.88 5.83
CA VAL A 123 0.58 -2.30 5.54
C VAL A 123 -0.72 -3.09 5.42
N ARG A 124 -1.68 -2.85 6.33
CA ARG A 124 -3.00 -3.48 6.28
C ARG A 124 -3.74 -3.14 4.98
N ASP A 125 -3.75 -1.85 4.59
CA ASP A 125 -4.39 -1.40 3.34
C ASP A 125 -3.84 -2.14 2.13
N PHE A 126 -2.50 -2.25 2.02
CA PHE A 126 -1.84 -2.91 0.90
C PHE A 126 -2.12 -4.41 0.85
N ILE A 127 -2.05 -5.10 1.99
CA ILE A 127 -2.32 -6.54 2.08
C ILE A 127 -3.79 -6.82 1.72
N SER A 128 -4.73 -6.06 2.29
CA SER A 128 -6.15 -6.22 1.98
C SER A 128 -6.43 -5.97 0.50
N GLY A 129 -5.89 -4.89 -0.07
CA GLY A 129 -6.07 -4.59 -1.50
C GLY A 129 -5.46 -5.65 -2.42
N PHE A 130 -4.29 -6.19 -2.06
CA PHE A 130 -3.66 -7.27 -2.80
C PHE A 130 -4.54 -8.52 -2.85
N PHE A 131 -5.09 -8.97 -1.70
CA PHE A 131 -5.96 -10.14 -1.67
C PHE A 131 -7.30 -9.90 -2.36
N MET A 132 -7.91 -8.71 -2.22
CA MET A 132 -9.13 -8.36 -2.95
C MET A 132 -8.97 -8.49 -4.47
N LEU A 133 -7.81 -8.05 -5.00
CA LEU A 133 -7.48 -8.19 -6.42
C LEU A 133 -7.16 -9.64 -6.79
N LEU A 134 -6.36 -10.32 -5.99
CA LEU A 134 -5.94 -11.72 -6.24
C LEU A 134 -7.13 -12.67 -6.27
N GLU A 135 -8.06 -12.52 -5.34
CA GLU A 135 -9.27 -13.34 -5.22
C GLU A 135 -10.41 -12.88 -6.13
N ASN A 136 -10.19 -11.78 -6.88
CA ASN A 136 -11.18 -11.22 -7.78
C ASN A 136 -12.53 -11.00 -7.07
N GLN A 137 -12.49 -10.38 -5.87
CA GLN A 137 -13.70 -10.16 -5.06
C GLN A 137 -14.63 -9.14 -5.70
N LEU A 138 -14.09 -8.14 -6.39
CA LEU A 138 -14.82 -7.09 -7.09
C LEU A 138 -14.05 -6.63 -8.34
N ARG A 139 -14.76 -6.03 -9.28
CA ARG A 139 -14.22 -5.46 -10.54
C ARG A 139 -14.71 -4.04 -10.73
N VAL A 140 -13.98 -3.25 -11.52
CA VAL A 140 -14.47 -1.94 -11.97
C VAL A 140 -15.75 -2.14 -12.78
N GLY A 141 -16.80 -1.41 -12.43
CA GLY A 141 -18.16 -1.53 -12.97
C GLY A 141 -19.13 -2.35 -12.12
N ASP A 142 -18.63 -3.15 -11.16
CA ASP A 142 -19.51 -3.88 -10.23
C ASP A 142 -20.29 -2.91 -9.35
N ILE A 143 -21.51 -3.27 -9.00
CA ILE A 143 -22.29 -2.61 -7.95
C ILE A 143 -22.00 -3.34 -6.65
N VAL A 144 -21.42 -2.61 -5.69
CA VAL A 144 -21.03 -3.18 -4.40
C VAL A 144 -21.59 -2.35 -3.24
N LYS A 145 -21.73 -2.99 -2.10
CA LYS A 145 -21.93 -2.31 -0.81
C LYS A 145 -20.68 -2.53 0.04
N ILE A 146 -19.96 -1.46 0.35
CA ILE A 146 -18.81 -1.45 1.24
C ILE A 146 -19.22 -0.78 2.55
N ASN A 147 -19.15 -1.54 3.66
CA ASN A 147 -19.72 -1.13 4.94
C ASN A 147 -21.21 -0.74 4.72
N ASP A 148 -21.56 0.53 4.89
CA ASP A 148 -22.94 1.01 4.69
C ASP A 148 -23.16 1.77 3.39
N THR A 149 -22.15 1.93 2.56
CA THR A 149 -22.21 2.70 1.32
C THR A 149 -22.35 1.78 0.11
N ARG A 150 -23.41 2.00 -0.68
CA ARG A 150 -23.65 1.32 -1.96
C ARG A 150 -23.21 2.21 -3.12
N GLY A 151 -22.56 1.62 -4.13
CA GLY A 151 -22.17 2.36 -5.34
C GLY A 151 -21.55 1.45 -6.40
N VAL A 152 -21.25 2.06 -7.54
CA VAL A 152 -20.51 1.45 -8.64
C VAL A 152 -19.02 1.61 -8.37
N VAL A 153 -18.25 0.54 -8.55
CA VAL A 153 -16.79 0.59 -8.45
C VAL A 153 -16.21 1.34 -9.64
N GLU A 154 -15.59 2.48 -9.40
CA GLU A 154 -14.89 3.28 -10.44
C GLU A 154 -13.41 2.97 -10.52
N GLY A 155 -12.80 2.57 -9.41
CA GLY A 155 -11.37 2.29 -9.35
C GLY A 155 -11.01 1.39 -8.21
N ILE A 156 -10.02 0.54 -8.45
CA ILE A 156 -9.44 -0.36 -7.46
C ILE A 156 -7.94 -0.15 -7.51
N GLU A 157 -7.39 0.29 -6.38
CA GLU A 157 -5.97 0.48 -6.18
C GLU A 157 -5.49 -0.41 -5.03
N LEU A 158 -4.18 -0.61 -4.89
CA LEU A 158 -3.62 -1.43 -3.80
C LEU A 158 -3.96 -0.92 -2.41
N ARG A 159 -4.21 0.39 -2.27
CA ARG A 159 -4.52 1.00 -0.98
C ARG A 159 -5.99 1.38 -0.82
N THR A 160 -6.68 1.72 -1.91
CA THR A 160 -8.01 2.32 -1.87
C THR A 160 -8.92 1.75 -2.94
N ILE A 161 -10.24 1.71 -2.63
CA ILE A 161 -11.31 1.47 -3.58
C ILE A 161 -12.13 2.75 -3.70
N THR A 162 -12.49 3.10 -4.93
CA THR A 162 -13.33 4.25 -5.23
C THR A 162 -14.70 3.78 -5.72
N LEU A 163 -15.75 4.21 -5.04
CA LEU A 163 -17.13 3.98 -5.42
C LEU A 163 -17.79 5.31 -5.81
N ARG A 164 -18.75 5.24 -6.73
CA ARG A 164 -19.71 6.32 -6.99
C ARG A 164 -21.12 5.85 -6.65
N ASP A 165 -21.81 6.60 -5.82
CA ASP A 165 -23.20 6.31 -5.49
C ASP A 165 -24.17 6.87 -6.56
N VAL A 166 -25.46 6.55 -6.40
CA VAL A 166 -26.51 6.99 -7.33
C VAL A 166 -26.73 8.52 -7.34
N SER A 167 -26.27 9.22 -6.29
CA SER A 167 -26.32 10.68 -6.19
C SER A 167 -25.10 11.34 -6.87
N GLY A 168 -24.17 10.55 -7.40
CA GLY A 168 -22.95 11.02 -8.05
C GLY A 168 -21.78 11.31 -7.08
N VAL A 169 -21.94 11.05 -5.79
CA VAL A 169 -20.90 11.26 -4.79
C VAL A 169 -19.83 10.18 -4.90
N VAL A 170 -18.57 10.60 -4.87
CA VAL A 170 -17.43 9.70 -4.90
C VAL A 170 -16.97 9.39 -3.48
N HIS A 171 -16.99 8.10 -3.14
CA HIS A 171 -16.55 7.58 -1.86
C HIS A 171 -15.21 6.86 -2.03
N ILE A 172 -14.23 7.19 -1.21
CA ILE A 172 -12.90 6.57 -1.24
C ILE A 172 -12.70 5.80 0.07
N PHE A 173 -12.57 4.47 -0.04
CA PHE A 173 -12.36 3.58 1.08
C PHE A 173 -10.91 3.13 1.16
N GLN A 174 -10.31 3.18 2.33
CA GLN A 174 -9.05 2.51 2.60
C GLN A 174 -9.30 1.00 2.71
N ASN A 175 -8.55 0.20 1.96
CA ASN A 175 -8.80 -1.25 1.87
C ASN A 175 -8.77 -1.95 3.23
N GLY A 176 -7.86 -1.54 4.12
CA GLY A 176 -7.74 -2.07 5.48
C GLY A 176 -8.87 -1.67 6.45
N LYS A 177 -9.75 -0.73 6.04
CA LYS A 177 -10.93 -0.30 6.82
C LYS A 177 -12.24 -0.86 6.27
N ILE A 178 -12.17 -1.75 5.29
CA ILE A 178 -13.33 -2.46 4.77
C ILE A 178 -13.61 -3.65 5.69
N ASN A 179 -14.70 -3.54 6.45
CA ASN A 179 -15.15 -4.59 7.37
C ASN A 179 -16.07 -5.59 6.67
N SER A 180 -16.89 -5.10 5.73
CA SER A 180 -17.80 -5.93 4.95
C SER A 180 -17.83 -5.44 3.50
N LEU A 181 -17.83 -6.39 2.58
CA LEU A 181 -17.96 -6.19 1.15
C LEU A 181 -19.06 -7.11 0.64
N SER A 182 -20.13 -6.54 0.06
CA SER A 182 -21.16 -7.29 -0.66
C SER A 182 -21.10 -6.90 -2.13
N ASN A 183 -20.83 -7.86 -3.00
CA ASN A 183 -20.88 -7.64 -4.45
C ASN A 183 -22.25 -8.07 -4.97
N MET A 184 -23.00 -7.13 -5.54
CA MET A 184 -24.38 -7.31 -5.95
C MET A 184 -24.53 -7.71 -7.43
N THR A 185 -23.41 -7.73 -8.18
CA THR A 185 -23.38 -8.00 -9.62
C THR A 185 -22.36 -9.08 -10.01
N LYS A 186 -21.71 -9.73 -9.03
CA LYS A 186 -20.75 -10.78 -9.30
C LYS A 186 -21.45 -12.04 -9.84
N GLY A 187 -21.30 -12.29 -11.13
CA GLY A 187 -21.89 -13.42 -11.83
C GLY A 187 -23.33 -13.15 -12.29
N TRP A 188 -24.20 -12.78 -11.38
CA TRP A 188 -25.58 -12.39 -11.66
C TRP A 188 -26.05 -11.32 -10.67
N SER A 189 -27.17 -10.66 -10.95
CA SER A 189 -27.78 -9.69 -10.04
C SER A 189 -29.26 -9.96 -9.89
N GLY A 190 -29.79 -9.84 -8.65
CA GLY A 190 -31.20 -9.92 -8.37
C GLY A 190 -31.83 -8.51 -8.33
N ALA A 191 -32.99 -8.35 -8.96
CA ALA A 191 -33.82 -7.18 -8.81
C ALA A 191 -35.07 -7.55 -7.96
N VAL A 192 -35.18 -6.94 -6.78
CA VAL A 192 -36.29 -7.14 -5.86
C VAL A 192 -37.13 -5.87 -5.84
N PHE A 193 -38.42 -5.99 -6.05
CA PHE A 193 -39.37 -4.88 -6.10
C PHE A 193 -40.47 -5.08 -5.08
N ASP A 194 -40.75 -4.05 -4.30
CA ASP A 194 -41.93 -3.97 -3.45
C ASP A 194 -43.03 -3.21 -4.24
N ILE A 195 -44.10 -3.91 -4.62
CA ILE A 195 -45.19 -3.34 -5.39
C ILE A 195 -46.37 -3.11 -4.48
N GLY A 196 -46.72 -1.85 -4.22
CA GLY A 196 -47.90 -1.47 -3.45
C GLY A 196 -49.14 -1.62 -4.26
N VAL A 197 -50.16 -2.32 -3.71
CA VAL A 197 -51.50 -2.50 -4.34
C VAL A 197 -52.59 -1.97 -3.44
N ALA A 198 -53.73 -1.65 -4.01
CA ALA A 198 -54.88 -1.17 -3.22
C ALA A 198 -55.48 -2.30 -2.38
N TYR A 199 -55.92 -2.00 -1.15
CA TYR A 199 -56.49 -2.97 -0.22
C TYR A 199 -57.70 -3.74 -0.74
N LYS A 200 -58.38 -3.21 -1.73
CA LYS A 200 -59.57 -3.82 -2.37
C LYS A 200 -59.22 -4.88 -3.42
N GLU A 201 -57.95 -4.94 -3.86
CA GLU A 201 -57.54 -5.84 -4.94
C GLU A 201 -57.39 -7.27 -4.41
N ASN A 202 -57.73 -8.24 -5.28
CA ASN A 202 -57.48 -9.63 -4.97
C ASN A 202 -55.97 -9.96 -5.18
N THR A 203 -55.32 -10.39 -4.14
CA THR A 203 -53.87 -10.70 -4.14
C THR A 203 -53.49 -11.77 -5.16
N ASP A 204 -54.32 -12.82 -5.33
CA ASP A 204 -54.05 -13.88 -6.32
C ASP A 204 -54.12 -13.32 -7.75
N HIS A 205 -55.08 -12.43 -8.01
CA HIS A 205 -55.18 -11.77 -9.30
C HIS A 205 -53.94 -10.91 -9.59
N VAL A 206 -53.50 -10.12 -8.60
CA VAL A 206 -52.30 -9.28 -8.74
C VAL A 206 -51.04 -10.12 -9.01
N ILE A 207 -50.86 -11.22 -8.29
CA ILE A 207 -49.73 -12.14 -8.50
C ILE A 207 -49.77 -12.71 -9.93
N ASN A 208 -50.95 -13.12 -10.41
CA ASN A 208 -51.06 -13.67 -11.76
C ASN A 208 -50.75 -12.63 -12.83
N VAL A 209 -51.23 -11.39 -12.68
CA VAL A 209 -50.87 -10.29 -13.61
C VAL A 209 -49.37 -9.98 -13.59
N MET A 210 -48.75 -9.96 -12.40
CA MET A 210 -47.29 -9.74 -12.30
C MET A 210 -46.52 -10.85 -13.00
N LYS A 211 -46.89 -12.12 -12.83
CA LYS A 211 -46.29 -13.26 -13.52
C LYS A 211 -46.45 -13.21 -15.03
N GLU A 212 -47.64 -12.84 -15.51
CA GLU A 212 -47.94 -12.67 -16.94
C GLU A 212 -47.02 -11.60 -17.55
N VAL A 213 -46.94 -10.41 -16.94
CA VAL A 213 -46.03 -9.33 -17.37
C VAL A 213 -44.56 -9.76 -17.35
N ALA A 214 -44.15 -10.51 -16.33
CA ALA A 214 -42.77 -10.99 -16.24
C ALA A 214 -42.44 -12.02 -17.34
N GLU A 215 -43.35 -12.91 -17.69
CA GLU A 215 -43.20 -13.85 -18.80
C GLU A 215 -43.21 -13.14 -20.17
N ASP A 216 -44.03 -12.13 -20.36
CA ASP A 216 -44.02 -11.28 -21.55
C ASP A 216 -42.68 -10.56 -21.73
N LEU A 217 -42.16 -9.99 -20.65
CA LEU A 217 -40.83 -9.38 -20.66
C LEU A 217 -39.72 -10.39 -20.99
N ARG A 218 -39.78 -11.57 -20.38
CA ARG A 218 -38.83 -12.65 -20.63
C ARG A 218 -38.89 -13.18 -22.07
N GLY A 219 -40.05 -13.13 -22.70
CA GLY A 219 -40.23 -13.50 -24.10
C GLY A 219 -39.83 -12.39 -25.08
N SER A 220 -39.58 -11.18 -24.62
CA SER A 220 -39.23 -10.05 -25.49
C SER A 220 -37.78 -10.13 -25.98
N ASP A 221 -37.51 -9.61 -27.17
CA ASP A 221 -36.15 -9.62 -27.76
C ASP A 221 -35.14 -8.81 -26.95
N ASP A 222 -35.61 -7.82 -26.19
CA ASP A 222 -34.75 -6.94 -25.39
C ASP A 222 -34.26 -7.59 -24.09
N PHE A 223 -35.03 -8.51 -23.49
CA PHE A 223 -34.78 -9.05 -22.14
C PHE A 223 -34.58 -10.56 -22.07
N LYS A 224 -34.91 -11.32 -23.12
CA LYS A 224 -34.83 -12.80 -23.12
C LYS A 224 -33.47 -13.36 -22.72
N ASP A 225 -32.37 -12.70 -23.11
CA ASP A 225 -31.01 -13.12 -22.81
C ASP A 225 -30.48 -12.56 -21.47
N LEU A 226 -31.23 -11.63 -20.85
CA LEU A 226 -30.85 -10.97 -19.60
C LEU A 226 -31.56 -11.57 -18.38
N MET A 227 -32.77 -12.11 -18.55
CA MET A 227 -33.55 -12.73 -17.47
C MET A 227 -33.18 -14.21 -17.33
N LEU A 228 -32.39 -14.54 -16.30
CA LEU A 228 -31.89 -15.89 -16.06
C LEU A 228 -32.99 -16.84 -15.58
N GLU A 229 -33.87 -16.35 -14.69
CA GLU A 229 -34.92 -17.12 -14.03
C GLU A 229 -36.27 -16.42 -14.10
N PRO A 230 -37.40 -17.16 -14.02
CA PRO A 230 -38.70 -16.57 -13.94
C PRO A 230 -38.88 -15.75 -12.66
N MET A 231 -39.83 -14.82 -12.63
CA MET A 231 -40.16 -14.02 -11.46
C MET A 231 -40.73 -14.87 -10.34
N GLU A 232 -40.13 -14.71 -9.13
CA GLU A 232 -40.66 -15.31 -7.90
C GLU A 232 -41.36 -14.26 -7.02
N VAL A 233 -42.43 -14.65 -6.35
CA VAL A 233 -43.09 -13.81 -5.34
C VAL A 233 -42.70 -14.31 -3.96
N PHE A 234 -41.97 -13.50 -3.20
CA PHE A 234 -41.45 -13.90 -1.89
C PHE A 234 -42.43 -13.72 -0.74
N GLY A 235 -43.45 -12.88 -0.89
CA GLY A 235 -44.44 -12.62 0.17
C GLY A 235 -45.42 -11.51 -0.21
N LEU A 236 -46.40 -11.35 0.67
CA LEU A 236 -47.45 -10.33 0.63
C LEU A 236 -47.49 -9.61 1.95
#